data_e1e13d5e6ff84506a34660853e7bffce
#
_entry.id   e1e13d5e6ff84506a34660853e7bffce
#
_cell.length_a   1.000
_cell.length_b   1.000
_cell.length_c   1.000
_cell.angle_alpha   90.00
_cell.angle_beta   90.00
_cell.angle_gamma   90.00
#
_symmetry.space_group_name_H-M   'P 1'
#
loop_
_entity.id
_entity.type
_entity.pdbx_description
1 polymer ?
#
loop_
_entity_poly.entity_id
_entity_poly.type
_entity_poly.pdbx_seq_one_letter_code
_entity_poly.pdbx_strand_id
1 'polypeptide(L)'
;MSTIIDIFAREILDSRGNPTVEVDVTLEDGTIGRAAVPSGASTGAYEAVEKRDGDKSRYMGKGVLEAVAAVNGEIADAIVGMDATEQVAIDMAMIELDGTDNKGRLGANAILGVSLATAKAAADYTAQPLFRYVGGTSARILPVPMMNIINGGEHADNPIDIQEFMIMPVSATNIRDAVRMGSEVFHTLKKELSAAGMSTGLGDEGGFAPELGSTREALDFILKSIEKAGYKPGEDIYLAMDCAATEYYKDGKYEMKGEGKSLTSAENADYLAALCDDYPIISIEDGMSEDDWDGWKLLTDKIGDKIQLVGDDLFVTNPVRLADGIARGVANSMLVKVNQIGSLTETLKAVDMAHRARYTNVMSHRSGETEDATIADLAVATNCGQIKTGSLARSDRLAKYNQLIRIEEMLGETAEYAGTSILR
;
A
#
# COMPACT_ATOMS: atom_id res chain seq x y z
N MET A 1 17.33 -6.48 -29.02
CA MET A 1 17.38 -7.64 -28.10
C MET A 1 17.03 -7.16 -26.71
N SER A 2 16.52 -8.05 -25.86
CA SER A 2 16.12 -7.76 -24.46
C SER A 2 17.29 -7.62 -23.48
N THR A 3 18.51 -7.59 -24.00
CA THR A 3 19.74 -7.47 -23.20
C THR A 3 19.82 -6.09 -22.55
N ILE A 4 20.02 -6.03 -21.25
CA ILE A 4 20.30 -4.81 -20.49
C ILE A 4 21.69 -4.29 -20.89
N ILE A 5 21.75 -3.04 -21.39
CA ILE A 5 23.02 -2.43 -21.80
C ILE A 5 23.46 -1.28 -20.88
N ASP A 6 22.51 -0.69 -20.13
CA ASP A 6 22.81 0.39 -19.19
C ASP A 6 21.77 0.46 -18.07
N ILE A 7 22.22 0.87 -16.90
CA ILE A 7 21.40 1.12 -15.72
C ILE A 7 21.86 2.43 -15.10
N PHE A 8 20.92 3.35 -14.91
CA PHE A 8 21.21 4.65 -14.35
C PHE A 8 20.21 5.03 -13.27
N ALA A 9 20.69 5.32 -12.08
CA ALA A 9 19.89 5.81 -10.97
C ALA A 9 20.17 7.29 -10.69
N ARG A 10 19.15 7.96 -10.17
CA ARG A 10 19.21 9.34 -9.66
C ARG A 10 18.40 9.50 -8.39
N GLU A 11 18.75 10.56 -7.64
CA GLU A 11 17.95 11.03 -6.52
C GLU A 11 16.85 11.96 -7.05
N ILE A 12 15.59 11.69 -6.70
CA ILE A 12 14.44 12.57 -6.95
C ILE A 12 13.74 12.89 -5.62
N LEU A 13 12.67 13.70 -5.64
CA LEU A 13 11.88 13.99 -4.44
C LEU A 13 10.57 13.21 -4.45
N ASP A 14 10.20 12.70 -3.28
CA ASP A 14 8.88 12.10 -3.02
C ASP A 14 7.81 13.17 -2.74
N SER A 15 6.56 12.74 -2.53
CA SER A 15 5.40 13.59 -2.24
C SER A 15 5.51 14.41 -0.94
N ARG A 16 6.46 14.08 -0.07
CA ARG A 16 6.77 14.80 1.17
C ARG A 16 7.99 15.72 1.03
N GLY A 17 8.61 15.77 -0.16
CA GLY A 17 9.82 16.52 -0.42
C GLY A 17 11.09 15.86 0.14
N ASN A 18 11.05 14.58 0.49
CA ASN A 18 12.21 13.81 0.87
C ASN A 18 12.84 13.13 -0.36
N PRO A 19 14.17 12.93 -0.36
CA PRO A 19 14.82 12.18 -1.44
C PRO A 19 14.35 10.72 -1.54
N THR A 20 14.25 10.24 -2.77
CA THR A 20 14.06 8.82 -3.09
C THR A 20 14.81 8.45 -4.37
N VAL A 21 14.89 7.15 -4.65
CA VAL A 21 15.63 6.60 -5.79
C VAL A 21 14.70 6.47 -7.00
N GLU A 22 15.16 6.93 -8.17
CA GLU A 22 14.58 6.61 -9.47
C GLU A 22 15.63 5.93 -10.34
N VAL A 23 15.23 4.88 -11.06
CA VAL A 23 16.10 4.05 -11.89
C VAL A 23 15.59 3.98 -13.31
N ASP A 24 16.50 4.12 -14.27
CA ASP A 24 16.31 3.80 -15.69
C ASP A 24 17.09 2.53 -16.04
N VAL A 25 16.44 1.57 -16.69
CA VAL A 25 17.06 0.40 -17.31
C VAL A 25 16.91 0.50 -18.81
N THR A 26 18.02 0.49 -19.54
CA THR A 26 18.06 0.61 -21.02
C THR A 26 18.41 -0.71 -21.64
N LEU A 27 17.62 -1.15 -22.63
CA LEU A 27 17.85 -2.35 -23.43
C LEU A 27 18.58 -2.06 -24.73
N GLU A 28 19.13 -3.10 -25.33
CA GLU A 28 19.93 -3.01 -26.57
C GLU A 28 19.17 -2.42 -27.77
N ASP A 29 17.85 -2.55 -27.82
CA ASP A 29 17.01 -1.96 -28.85
C ASP A 29 16.65 -0.48 -28.60
N GLY A 30 17.10 0.07 -27.46
CA GLY A 30 16.82 1.43 -27.04
C GLY A 30 15.57 1.60 -26.16
N THR A 31 14.86 0.52 -25.83
CA THR A 31 13.75 0.53 -24.87
C THR A 31 14.25 0.95 -23.48
N ILE A 32 13.51 1.80 -22.79
CA ILE A 32 13.85 2.30 -21.44
C ILE A 32 12.69 2.04 -20.50
N GLY A 33 12.94 1.29 -19.42
CA GLY A 33 12.03 1.17 -18.30
C GLY A 33 12.46 2.10 -17.17
N ARG A 34 11.51 2.86 -16.59
CA ARG A 34 11.75 3.78 -15.47
C ARG A 34 10.87 3.45 -14.29
N ALA A 35 11.46 3.40 -13.09
CA ALA A 35 10.73 3.22 -11.84
C ALA A 35 11.26 4.14 -10.74
N ALA A 36 10.35 4.69 -9.95
CA ALA A 36 10.67 5.43 -8.74
C ALA A 36 10.20 4.64 -7.50
N VAL A 37 10.99 4.68 -6.44
CA VAL A 37 10.76 3.87 -5.23
C VAL A 37 9.97 4.67 -4.20
N PRO A 38 8.87 4.12 -3.64
CA PRO A 38 8.15 4.76 -2.55
C PRO A 38 8.89 4.62 -1.21
N SER A 39 8.53 5.47 -0.22
CA SER A 39 9.14 5.52 1.11
C SER A 39 8.10 5.64 2.22
N GLY A 40 8.21 4.89 3.30
CA GLY A 40 7.30 4.95 4.46
C GLY A 40 7.56 6.13 5.39
N ALA A 41 6.55 6.56 6.15
CA ALA A 41 6.70 7.42 7.34
C ALA A 41 6.86 6.56 8.59
N SER A 42 5.90 5.71 8.89
CA SER A 42 6.03 4.59 9.80
C SER A 42 6.63 3.39 9.05
N THR A 43 7.47 2.61 9.70
CA THR A 43 8.10 1.43 9.10
C THR A 43 8.04 0.28 10.12
N GLY A 44 7.51 -0.87 9.70
CA GLY A 44 7.54 -2.08 10.50
C GLY A 44 8.98 -2.49 10.83
N ALA A 45 9.21 -3.00 12.03
CA ALA A 45 10.55 -3.36 12.49
C ALA A 45 11.24 -4.43 11.63
N TYR A 46 10.46 -5.15 10.85
CA TYR A 46 10.90 -6.29 10.03
C TYR A 46 10.98 -5.98 8.53
N GLU A 47 10.79 -4.72 8.12
CA GLU A 47 10.94 -4.32 6.73
C GLU A 47 12.39 -4.46 6.24
N ALA A 48 12.55 -4.68 4.94
CA ALA A 48 13.85 -4.56 4.29
C ALA A 48 14.37 -3.12 4.39
N VAL A 49 15.69 -2.96 4.49
CA VAL A 49 16.32 -1.68 4.82
C VAL A 49 16.27 -0.70 3.66
N GLU A 50 15.59 0.42 3.86
CA GLU A 50 15.73 1.58 3.01
C GLU A 50 17.07 2.28 3.31
N LYS A 51 17.98 2.28 2.33
CA LYS A 51 19.29 2.87 2.50
C LYS A 51 19.22 4.40 2.47
N ARG A 52 19.65 5.03 3.58
CA ARG A 52 19.75 6.47 3.73
C ARG A 52 21.19 6.86 4.07
N ASP A 53 21.65 7.99 3.53
CA ASP A 53 23.05 8.44 3.67
C ASP A 53 23.43 8.80 5.12
N GLY A 54 22.46 9.23 5.94
CA GLY A 54 22.69 9.65 7.33
C GLY A 54 23.44 10.99 7.47
N ASP A 55 23.88 11.61 6.37
CA ASP A 55 24.54 12.91 6.38
C ASP A 55 23.56 14.04 6.69
N LYS A 56 23.57 14.51 7.91
CA LYS A 56 22.66 15.57 8.39
C LYS A 56 22.83 16.92 7.68
N SER A 57 23.95 17.15 7.00
CA SER A 57 24.17 18.37 6.21
C SER A 57 23.38 18.38 4.89
N ARG A 58 22.89 17.21 4.48
CA ARG A 58 22.11 17.01 3.25
C ARG A 58 20.77 16.37 3.59
N TYR A 59 19.65 17.02 3.23
CA TYR A 59 18.28 16.54 3.50
C TYR A 59 18.07 16.01 4.93
N MET A 60 18.75 16.60 5.92
CA MET A 60 18.67 16.21 7.33
C MET A 60 19.00 14.72 7.60
N GLY A 61 19.85 14.12 6.75
CA GLY A 61 20.24 12.72 6.83
C GLY A 61 19.42 11.78 5.95
N LYS A 62 18.40 12.28 5.24
CA LYS A 62 17.50 11.47 4.43
C LYS A 62 17.95 11.29 2.96
N GLY A 63 19.14 11.75 2.56
CA GLY A 63 19.72 11.56 1.24
C GLY A 63 19.78 10.07 0.85
N VAL A 64 19.83 9.76 -0.45
CA VAL A 64 19.87 8.39 -1.00
C VAL A 64 21.03 8.18 -1.99
N LEU A 65 22.09 9.01 -1.91
CA LEU A 65 23.23 8.91 -2.83
C LEU A 65 24.01 7.60 -2.67
N GLU A 66 24.05 6.99 -1.47
CA GLU A 66 24.66 5.67 -1.30
C GLU A 66 23.88 4.59 -2.06
N ALA A 67 22.53 4.63 -2.03
CA ALA A 67 21.70 3.73 -2.82
C ALA A 67 21.86 3.99 -4.32
N VAL A 68 21.90 5.26 -4.75
CA VAL A 68 22.17 5.64 -6.15
C VAL A 68 23.55 5.12 -6.60
N ALA A 69 24.58 5.25 -5.77
CA ALA A 69 25.92 4.75 -6.07
C ALA A 69 25.96 3.22 -6.17
N ALA A 70 25.20 2.50 -5.32
CA ALA A 70 25.08 1.05 -5.40
C ALA A 70 24.45 0.60 -6.73
N VAL A 71 23.40 1.31 -7.21
CA VAL A 71 22.79 1.02 -8.51
C VAL A 71 23.74 1.30 -9.66
N ASN A 72 24.38 2.49 -9.68
CA ASN A 72 25.26 2.94 -10.76
C ASN A 72 26.63 2.23 -10.79
N GLY A 73 26.92 1.44 -9.75
CA GLY A 73 28.16 0.66 -9.60
C GLY A 73 27.89 -0.84 -9.54
N GLU A 74 27.98 -1.42 -8.33
CA GLU A 74 27.96 -2.88 -8.12
C GLU A 74 26.74 -3.58 -8.74
N ILE A 75 25.55 -3.00 -8.68
CA ILE A 75 24.34 -3.61 -9.26
C ILE A 75 24.43 -3.58 -10.79
N ALA A 76 24.80 -2.43 -11.38
CA ALA A 76 24.97 -2.32 -12.83
C ALA A 76 26.03 -3.31 -13.33
N ASP A 77 27.17 -3.41 -12.66
CA ASP A 77 28.25 -4.34 -13.01
C ASP A 77 27.79 -5.82 -12.98
N ALA A 78 26.86 -6.15 -12.06
CA ALA A 78 26.38 -7.51 -11.90
C ALA A 78 25.32 -7.94 -12.93
N ILE A 79 24.47 -7.01 -13.40
CA ILE A 79 23.30 -7.36 -14.21
C ILE A 79 23.31 -6.82 -15.65
N VAL A 80 24.18 -5.87 -16.01
CA VAL A 80 24.40 -5.48 -17.42
C VAL A 80 24.86 -6.69 -18.21
N GLY A 81 24.21 -6.92 -19.36
CA GLY A 81 24.40 -8.13 -20.18
C GLY A 81 23.37 -9.22 -19.93
N MET A 82 22.58 -9.17 -18.86
CA MET A 82 21.48 -10.11 -18.62
C MET A 82 20.27 -9.79 -19.52
N ASP A 83 19.41 -10.78 -19.71
CA ASP A 83 18.14 -10.64 -20.42
C ASP A 83 17.09 -10.05 -19.47
N ALA A 84 16.53 -8.88 -19.81
CA ALA A 84 15.53 -8.20 -19.00
C ALA A 84 14.23 -9.01 -18.79
N THR A 85 13.95 -10.00 -19.64
CA THR A 85 12.78 -10.88 -19.51
C THR A 85 12.97 -11.95 -18.41
N GLU A 86 14.19 -12.15 -17.93
CA GLU A 86 14.52 -13.10 -16.86
C GLU A 86 14.45 -12.46 -15.46
N GLN A 87 13.29 -11.86 -15.14
CA GLN A 87 13.07 -11.09 -13.90
C GLN A 87 13.58 -11.78 -12.65
N VAL A 88 13.25 -13.08 -12.49
CA VAL A 88 13.64 -13.84 -11.29
C VAL A 88 15.17 -13.95 -11.18
N ALA A 89 15.86 -14.20 -12.29
CA ALA A 89 17.32 -14.31 -12.30
C ALA A 89 17.98 -12.97 -11.93
N ILE A 90 17.43 -11.86 -12.42
CA ILE A 90 17.94 -10.50 -12.12
C ILE A 90 17.71 -10.15 -10.65
N ASP A 91 16.50 -10.37 -10.12
CA ASP A 91 16.21 -10.09 -8.72
C ASP A 91 17.08 -10.93 -7.79
N MET A 92 17.23 -12.23 -8.08
CA MET A 92 18.09 -13.13 -7.30
C MET A 92 19.57 -12.74 -7.36
N ALA A 93 20.07 -12.31 -8.52
CA ALA A 93 21.45 -11.81 -8.64
C ALA A 93 21.71 -10.61 -7.74
N MET A 94 20.76 -9.66 -7.66
CA MET A 94 20.87 -8.49 -6.78
C MET A 94 20.77 -8.86 -5.30
N ILE A 95 19.88 -9.79 -4.94
CA ILE A 95 19.72 -10.27 -3.56
C ILE A 95 20.98 -11.01 -3.10
N GLU A 96 21.54 -11.89 -3.93
CA GLU A 96 22.79 -12.60 -3.66
C GLU A 96 23.99 -11.63 -3.57
N LEU A 97 24.01 -10.59 -4.41
CA LEU A 97 25.02 -9.54 -4.36
C LEU A 97 24.94 -8.75 -3.04
N ASP A 98 23.75 -8.43 -2.55
CA ASP A 98 23.58 -7.80 -1.24
C ASP A 98 24.08 -8.71 -0.12
N GLY A 99 23.69 -9.96 -0.09
CA GLY A 99 24.17 -11.00 0.82
C GLY A 99 23.73 -10.83 2.27
N THR A 100 22.77 -9.91 2.56
CA THR A 100 22.18 -9.74 3.89
C THR A 100 20.70 -10.14 3.90
N ASP A 101 20.18 -10.55 5.05
CA ASP A 101 18.79 -11.03 5.17
C ASP A 101 17.74 -9.95 4.88
N ASN A 102 18.11 -8.68 5.08
CA ASN A 102 17.19 -7.53 4.99
C ASN A 102 17.62 -6.48 3.94
N LYS A 103 18.50 -6.85 3.00
CA LYS A 103 19.03 -5.95 1.96
C LYS A 103 19.73 -4.69 2.52
N GLY A 104 20.35 -4.83 3.70
CA GLY A 104 20.95 -3.70 4.42
C GLY A 104 22.26 -3.19 3.81
N ARG A 105 22.94 -3.96 2.97
CA ARG A 105 24.23 -3.55 2.37
C ARG A 105 24.03 -2.61 1.18
N LEU A 106 23.25 -3.00 0.20
CA LEU A 106 22.97 -2.19 -1.01
C LEU A 106 21.76 -1.26 -0.81
N GLY A 107 20.79 -1.71 -0.05
CA GLY A 107 19.52 -1.05 0.18
C GLY A 107 18.37 -1.66 -0.62
N ALA A 108 17.23 -1.91 0.05
CA ALA A 108 16.02 -2.39 -0.60
C ALA A 108 15.51 -1.39 -1.65
N ASN A 109 15.69 -0.09 -1.43
CA ASN A 109 15.34 0.95 -2.39
C ASN A 109 16.18 0.90 -3.68
N ALA A 110 17.47 0.59 -3.58
CA ALA A 110 18.33 0.38 -4.74
C ALA A 110 17.89 -0.85 -5.56
N ILE A 111 17.70 -1.99 -4.89
CA ILE A 111 17.29 -3.26 -5.51
C ILE A 111 15.90 -3.14 -6.14
N LEU A 112 14.94 -2.58 -5.42
CA LEU A 112 13.57 -2.42 -5.94
C LEU A 112 13.50 -1.50 -7.15
N GLY A 113 14.24 -0.38 -7.14
CA GLY A 113 14.27 0.53 -8.28
C GLY A 113 14.68 -0.18 -9.56
N VAL A 114 15.73 -0.97 -9.50
CA VAL A 114 16.21 -1.77 -10.64
C VAL A 114 15.22 -2.87 -11.00
N SER A 115 14.69 -3.61 -10.03
CA SER A 115 13.71 -4.69 -10.23
C SER A 115 12.47 -4.21 -11.00
N LEU A 116 11.87 -3.09 -10.58
CA LEU A 116 10.68 -2.53 -11.22
C LEU A 116 10.99 -1.89 -12.57
N ALA A 117 12.12 -1.18 -12.71
CA ALA A 117 12.55 -0.61 -13.98
C ALA A 117 12.79 -1.69 -15.04
N THR A 118 13.40 -2.81 -14.64
CA THR A 118 13.60 -3.98 -15.50
C THR A 118 12.28 -4.57 -15.97
N ALA A 119 11.31 -4.78 -15.07
CA ALA A 119 9.99 -5.28 -15.45
C ALA A 119 9.28 -4.37 -16.46
N LYS A 120 9.39 -3.05 -16.30
CA LYS A 120 8.84 -2.07 -17.24
C LYS A 120 9.55 -2.10 -18.60
N ALA A 121 10.89 -2.19 -18.60
CA ALA A 121 11.65 -2.31 -19.85
C ALA A 121 11.28 -3.59 -20.60
N ALA A 122 11.17 -4.72 -19.90
CA ALA A 122 10.78 -5.99 -20.50
C ALA A 122 9.33 -5.98 -21.02
N ALA A 123 8.40 -5.33 -20.31
CA ALA A 123 7.03 -5.14 -20.75
C ALA A 123 6.96 -4.34 -22.07
N ASP A 124 7.64 -3.20 -22.13
CA ASP A 124 7.71 -2.36 -23.32
C ASP A 124 8.40 -3.09 -24.49
N TYR A 125 9.51 -3.77 -24.23
CA TYR A 125 10.21 -4.59 -25.24
C TYR A 125 9.30 -5.65 -25.86
N THR A 126 8.46 -6.30 -25.03
CA THR A 126 7.50 -7.31 -25.50
C THR A 126 6.19 -6.72 -26.03
N ALA A 127 6.10 -5.38 -26.14
CA ALA A 127 4.91 -4.63 -26.57
C ALA A 127 3.66 -4.98 -25.75
N GLN A 128 3.81 -5.19 -24.45
CA GLN A 128 2.74 -5.46 -23.51
C GLN A 128 2.63 -4.35 -22.45
N PRO A 129 1.41 -3.96 -22.01
CA PRO A 129 1.27 -3.15 -20.81
C PRO A 129 1.76 -3.94 -19.59
N LEU A 130 2.32 -3.25 -18.59
CA LEU A 130 2.96 -3.88 -17.44
C LEU A 130 2.06 -4.89 -16.72
N PHE A 131 0.78 -4.54 -16.50
CA PHE A 131 -0.15 -5.46 -15.84
C PHE A 131 -0.31 -6.79 -16.59
N ARG A 132 -0.26 -6.75 -17.94
CA ARG A 132 -0.38 -7.95 -18.78
C ARG A 132 0.92 -8.75 -18.80
N TYR A 133 2.06 -8.06 -18.87
CA TYR A 133 3.37 -8.69 -18.83
C TYR A 133 3.58 -9.47 -17.53
N VAL A 134 3.25 -8.86 -16.39
CA VAL A 134 3.44 -9.49 -15.06
C VAL A 134 2.33 -10.52 -14.77
N GLY A 135 1.09 -10.22 -15.07
CA GLY A 135 -0.07 -11.05 -14.66
C GLY A 135 -0.54 -12.05 -15.72
N GLY A 136 0.01 -11.99 -16.93
CA GLY A 136 -0.35 -12.88 -18.03
C GLY A 136 -1.79 -12.64 -18.54
N THR A 137 -2.35 -13.64 -19.21
CA THR A 137 -3.63 -13.55 -19.91
C THR A 137 -4.84 -13.42 -18.98
N SER A 138 -4.69 -13.78 -17.71
CA SER A 138 -5.79 -13.72 -16.71
C SER A 138 -5.89 -12.38 -15.99
N ALA A 139 -4.93 -11.47 -16.15
CA ALA A 139 -4.92 -10.16 -15.52
C ALA A 139 -6.02 -9.26 -16.10
N ARG A 140 -7.14 -9.09 -15.37
CA ARG A 140 -8.30 -8.31 -15.81
C ARG A 140 -9.18 -7.76 -14.69
N ILE A 141 -8.91 -8.12 -13.42
CA ILE A 141 -9.72 -7.67 -12.30
C ILE A 141 -9.26 -6.29 -11.85
N LEU A 142 -10.13 -5.29 -12.00
CA LEU A 142 -9.95 -3.94 -11.49
C LEU A 142 -10.25 -3.96 -9.99
N PRO A 143 -9.34 -3.47 -9.14
CA PRO A 143 -9.50 -3.54 -7.69
C PRO A 143 -10.54 -2.56 -7.17
N VAL A 144 -11.25 -2.93 -6.09
CA VAL A 144 -11.99 -1.96 -5.27
C VAL A 144 -10.99 -1.06 -4.56
N PRO A 145 -11.08 0.27 -4.72
CA PRO A 145 -10.19 1.19 -4.01
C PRO A 145 -10.63 1.37 -2.56
N MET A 146 -9.66 1.31 -1.65
CA MET A 146 -9.75 1.69 -0.25
C MET A 146 -9.23 3.12 -0.12
N MET A 147 -10.14 4.09 -0.12
CA MET A 147 -9.82 5.51 -0.25
C MET A 147 -9.75 6.17 1.12
N ASN A 148 -8.55 6.51 1.59
CA ASN A 148 -8.34 7.17 2.87
C ASN A 148 -8.85 8.61 2.86
N ILE A 149 -9.98 8.91 3.51
CA ILE A 149 -10.62 10.24 3.49
C ILE A 149 -10.51 11.03 4.79
N ILE A 150 -10.21 10.37 5.93
CA ILE A 150 -9.84 11.02 7.20
C ILE A 150 -8.56 10.37 7.74
N ASN A 151 -7.62 11.22 8.13
CA ASN A 151 -6.33 10.84 8.70
C ASN A 151 -6.29 11.16 10.21
N GLY A 152 -5.66 10.27 10.96
CA GLY A 152 -5.28 10.45 12.36
C GLY A 152 -3.91 9.84 12.63
N GLY A 153 -3.61 9.48 13.87
CA GLY A 153 -2.35 8.84 14.26
C GLY A 153 -1.12 9.57 13.73
N GLU A 154 -0.16 8.82 13.22
CA GLU A 154 1.09 9.38 12.65
C GLU A 154 0.87 10.13 11.31
N HIS A 155 -0.31 10.02 10.68
CA HIS A 155 -0.63 10.68 9.42
C HIS A 155 -1.23 12.09 9.59
N ALA A 156 -1.54 12.52 10.82
CA ALA A 156 -2.13 13.83 11.10
C ALA A 156 -1.80 14.33 12.50
N ASP A 157 -1.57 15.63 12.64
CA ASP A 157 -1.40 16.29 13.95
C ASP A 157 -2.80 16.62 14.53
N ASN A 158 -3.50 15.58 15.01
CA ASN A 158 -4.82 15.68 15.64
C ASN A 158 -4.99 14.61 16.74
N PRO A 159 -6.06 14.67 17.58
CA PRO A 159 -6.21 13.74 18.71
C PRO A 159 -6.77 12.36 18.34
N ILE A 160 -6.94 12.01 17.07
CA ILE A 160 -7.46 10.70 16.64
C ILE A 160 -6.35 9.65 16.73
N ASP A 161 -6.57 8.56 17.50
CA ASP A 161 -5.58 7.48 17.66
C ASP A 161 -5.50 6.57 16.41
N ILE A 162 -6.63 6.29 15.77
CA ILE A 162 -6.71 5.47 14.54
C ILE A 162 -6.13 6.25 13.35
N GLN A 163 -5.23 5.61 12.60
CA GLN A 163 -4.42 6.28 11.58
C GLN A 163 -5.19 6.65 10.32
N GLU A 164 -6.07 5.76 9.82
CA GLU A 164 -6.80 5.98 8.58
C GLU A 164 -8.24 5.48 8.64
N PHE A 165 -9.13 6.28 8.03
CA PHE A 165 -10.52 5.94 7.78
C PHE A 165 -10.79 5.96 6.29
N MET A 166 -11.16 4.81 5.74
CA MET A 166 -11.30 4.61 4.31
C MET A 166 -12.73 4.32 3.91
N ILE A 167 -13.11 4.75 2.70
CA ILE A 167 -14.34 4.35 2.01
C ILE A 167 -14.03 3.36 0.90
N MET A 168 -14.95 2.42 0.68
CA MET A 168 -14.85 1.36 -0.32
C MET A 168 -16.13 1.33 -1.17
N PRO A 169 -16.12 1.85 -2.42
CA PRO A 169 -17.29 1.91 -3.29
C PRO A 169 -17.56 0.54 -3.96
N VAL A 170 -18.09 -0.39 -3.17
CA VAL A 170 -18.28 -1.80 -3.55
C VAL A 170 -19.35 -1.99 -4.61
N SER A 171 -20.41 -1.14 -4.61
CA SER A 171 -21.51 -1.25 -5.58
C SER A 171 -21.20 -0.65 -6.95
N ALA A 172 -20.05 0.01 -7.12
CA ALA A 172 -19.64 0.55 -8.41
C ALA A 172 -19.60 -0.54 -9.48
N THR A 173 -19.95 -0.18 -10.72
CA THR A 173 -19.98 -1.12 -11.83
C THR A 173 -18.64 -1.27 -12.56
N ASN A 174 -17.72 -0.33 -12.34
CA ASN A 174 -16.41 -0.28 -12.94
C ASN A 174 -15.50 0.68 -12.14
N ILE A 175 -14.20 0.73 -12.44
CA ILE A 175 -13.25 1.56 -11.67
C ILE A 175 -13.52 3.05 -11.85
N ARG A 176 -13.95 3.49 -13.02
CA ARG A 176 -14.29 4.89 -13.29
C ARG A 176 -15.46 5.36 -12.44
N ASP A 177 -16.47 4.51 -12.28
CA ASP A 177 -17.62 4.75 -11.41
C ASP A 177 -17.19 4.79 -9.93
N ALA A 178 -16.34 3.86 -9.49
CA ALA A 178 -15.79 3.84 -8.14
C ALA A 178 -15.02 5.12 -7.80
N VAL A 179 -14.18 5.60 -8.70
CA VAL A 179 -13.45 6.88 -8.52
C VAL A 179 -14.39 8.08 -8.46
N ARG A 180 -15.46 8.09 -9.27
CA ARG A 180 -16.51 9.13 -9.22
C ARG A 180 -17.20 9.13 -7.86
N MET A 181 -17.69 7.96 -7.39
CA MET A 181 -18.35 7.82 -6.09
C MET A 181 -17.44 8.33 -4.95
N GLY A 182 -16.18 7.91 -4.94
CA GLY A 182 -15.20 8.37 -3.96
C GLY A 182 -15.01 9.89 -3.99
N SER A 183 -14.89 10.49 -5.17
CA SER A 183 -14.73 11.94 -5.34
C SER A 183 -15.95 12.72 -4.83
N GLU A 184 -17.16 12.24 -5.10
CA GLU A 184 -18.40 12.86 -4.64
C GLU A 184 -18.51 12.82 -3.11
N VAL A 185 -18.16 11.70 -2.47
CA VAL A 185 -18.10 11.59 -1.00
C VAL A 185 -17.01 12.49 -0.42
N PHE A 186 -15.81 12.49 -1.00
CA PHE A 186 -14.69 13.34 -0.57
C PHE A 186 -15.08 14.84 -0.55
N HIS A 187 -15.68 15.33 -1.64
CA HIS A 187 -16.10 16.72 -1.71
C HIS A 187 -17.30 17.04 -0.80
N THR A 188 -18.16 16.07 -0.53
CA THR A 188 -19.25 16.20 0.43
C THR A 188 -18.72 16.26 1.85
N LEU A 189 -17.76 15.39 2.22
CA LEU A 189 -17.10 15.44 3.52
C LEU A 189 -16.38 16.77 3.74
N LYS A 190 -15.71 17.31 2.72
CA LYS A 190 -15.10 18.64 2.79
C LYS A 190 -16.12 19.72 3.18
N LYS A 191 -17.32 19.69 2.59
CA LYS A 191 -18.41 20.64 2.91
C LYS A 191 -18.92 20.46 4.34
N GLU A 192 -19.11 19.22 4.79
CA GLU A 192 -19.58 18.90 6.14
C GLU A 192 -18.59 19.37 7.21
N LEU A 193 -17.29 19.07 7.03
CA LEU A 193 -16.23 19.52 7.95
C LEU A 193 -16.15 21.05 7.99
N SER A 194 -16.18 21.72 6.84
CA SER A 194 -16.18 23.18 6.76
C SER A 194 -17.41 23.80 7.43
N ALA A 195 -18.60 23.21 7.25
CA ALA A 195 -19.83 23.68 7.90
C ALA A 195 -19.80 23.49 9.43
N ALA A 196 -19.06 22.49 9.92
CA ALA A 196 -18.81 22.30 11.35
C ALA A 196 -17.67 23.18 11.90
N GLY A 197 -17.04 24.01 11.06
CA GLY A 197 -15.92 24.88 11.47
C GLY A 197 -14.59 24.14 11.62
N MET A 198 -14.48 22.92 11.10
CA MET A 198 -13.28 22.09 11.20
C MET A 198 -12.31 22.33 10.04
N SER A 199 -11.06 21.98 10.25
CA SER A 199 -10.01 22.03 9.22
C SER A 199 -10.35 21.11 8.05
N THR A 200 -10.11 21.58 6.83
CA THR A 200 -10.12 20.79 5.59
C THR A 200 -8.73 20.71 4.98
N GLY A 201 -7.68 20.90 5.79
CA GLY A 201 -6.30 20.61 5.43
C GLY A 201 -6.12 19.12 5.13
N LEU A 202 -5.20 18.81 4.22
CA LEU A 202 -4.93 17.44 3.79
C LEU A 202 -3.71 16.87 4.51
N GLY A 203 -3.80 15.62 4.94
CA GLY A 203 -2.68 14.82 5.40
C GLY A 203 -1.80 14.31 4.24
N ASP A 204 -0.79 13.53 4.57
CA ASP A 204 0.21 13.03 3.61
C ASP A 204 -0.40 12.16 2.50
N GLU A 205 -1.49 11.48 2.77
CA GLU A 205 -2.19 10.60 1.82
C GLU A 205 -3.39 11.24 1.14
N GLY A 206 -3.59 12.54 1.32
CA GLY A 206 -4.64 13.32 0.67
C GLY A 206 -6.01 13.27 1.34
N GLY A 207 -6.18 12.55 2.46
CA GLY A 207 -7.36 12.61 3.32
C GLY A 207 -7.36 13.88 4.18
N PHE A 208 -8.52 14.25 4.73
CA PHE A 208 -8.63 15.38 5.63
C PHE A 208 -8.05 15.04 7.01
N ALA A 209 -7.52 16.04 7.69
CA ALA A 209 -6.98 15.94 9.05
C ALA A 209 -7.73 16.88 10.01
N PRO A 210 -9.04 16.63 10.29
CA PRO A 210 -9.81 17.44 11.20
C PRO A 210 -9.50 17.13 12.67
N GLU A 211 -9.77 18.09 13.55
CA GLU A 211 -9.72 17.89 14.99
C GLU A 211 -11.04 17.25 15.48
N LEU A 212 -11.11 15.92 15.44
CA LEU A 212 -12.24 15.14 15.92
C LEU A 212 -11.91 14.49 17.27
N GLY A 213 -12.90 14.36 18.13
CA GLY A 213 -12.71 13.92 19.52
C GLY A 213 -12.69 12.40 19.72
N SER A 214 -13.02 11.61 18.69
CA SER A 214 -13.04 10.15 18.79
C SER A 214 -13.12 9.45 17.43
N THR A 215 -12.77 8.16 17.43
CA THR A 215 -12.98 7.26 16.29
C THR A 215 -14.44 7.27 15.80
N ARG A 216 -15.40 7.23 16.72
CA ARG A 216 -16.83 7.24 16.39
C ARG A 216 -17.26 8.53 15.72
N GLU A 217 -16.78 9.67 16.16
CA GLU A 217 -17.08 10.95 15.54
C GLU A 217 -16.57 11.00 14.11
N ALA A 218 -15.38 10.45 13.82
CA ALA A 218 -14.85 10.35 12.47
C ALA A 218 -15.74 9.47 11.58
N LEU A 219 -16.13 8.29 12.07
CA LEU A 219 -17.03 7.37 11.36
C LEU A 219 -18.41 8.02 11.08
N ASP A 220 -18.98 8.74 12.05
CA ASP A 220 -20.26 9.43 11.91
C ASP A 220 -20.20 10.52 10.83
N PHE A 221 -19.11 11.31 10.76
CA PHE A 221 -18.91 12.30 9.69
C PHE A 221 -18.83 11.64 8.31
N ILE A 222 -18.18 10.49 8.22
CA ILE A 222 -18.06 9.73 6.97
C ILE A 222 -19.43 9.19 6.55
N LEU A 223 -20.17 8.51 7.44
CA LEU A 223 -21.50 7.99 7.12
C LEU A 223 -22.45 9.09 6.65
N LYS A 224 -22.50 10.20 7.38
CA LYS A 224 -23.28 11.38 7.00
C LYS A 224 -22.89 11.92 5.61
N SER A 225 -21.61 11.88 5.28
CA SER A 225 -21.11 12.36 4.00
C SER A 225 -21.47 11.42 2.85
N ILE A 226 -21.44 10.09 3.08
CA ILE A 226 -21.89 9.07 2.14
C ILE A 226 -23.38 9.28 1.82
N GLU A 227 -24.24 9.40 2.85
CA GLU A 227 -25.68 9.64 2.69
C GLU A 227 -25.97 10.94 1.95
N LYS A 228 -25.29 12.04 2.31
CA LYS A 228 -25.47 13.34 1.64
C LYS A 228 -24.96 13.37 0.20
N ALA A 229 -23.99 12.51 -0.13
CA ALA A 229 -23.55 12.30 -1.50
C ALA A 229 -24.56 11.47 -2.33
N GLY A 230 -25.59 10.91 -1.69
CA GLY A 230 -26.66 10.15 -2.33
C GLY A 230 -26.43 8.64 -2.38
N TYR A 231 -25.46 8.13 -1.57
CA TYR A 231 -25.13 6.71 -1.47
C TYR A 231 -25.59 6.13 -0.14
N LYS A 232 -25.75 4.82 -0.10
CA LYS A 232 -26.15 4.07 1.09
C LYS A 232 -24.95 3.42 1.77
N PRO A 233 -24.61 3.83 3.02
CA PRO A 233 -23.60 3.12 3.81
C PRO A 233 -23.98 1.65 4.02
N GLY A 234 -23.01 0.74 3.82
CA GLY A 234 -23.22 -0.70 3.98
C GLY A 234 -23.98 -1.39 2.83
N GLU A 235 -24.35 -0.65 1.78
CA GLU A 235 -24.87 -1.20 0.53
C GLU A 235 -24.01 -0.74 -0.66
N ASP A 236 -23.87 0.56 -0.86
CA ASP A 236 -23.11 1.14 -1.96
C ASP A 236 -21.65 1.33 -1.60
N ILE A 237 -21.40 1.85 -0.39
CA ILE A 237 -20.08 2.20 0.12
C ILE A 237 -19.92 1.61 1.51
N TYR A 238 -18.88 0.82 1.70
CA TYR A 238 -18.47 0.28 2.98
C TYR A 238 -17.29 1.06 3.54
N LEU A 239 -16.94 0.79 4.81
CA LEU A 239 -15.84 1.41 5.50
C LEU A 239 -14.69 0.43 5.74
N ALA A 240 -13.48 0.99 5.80
CA ALA A 240 -12.31 0.29 6.28
C ALA A 240 -11.49 1.21 7.20
N MET A 241 -10.70 0.63 8.08
CA MET A 241 -9.79 1.36 8.97
C MET A 241 -8.39 0.77 8.89
N ASP A 242 -7.39 1.65 9.05
CA ASP A 242 -6.04 1.26 9.42
C ASP A 242 -5.79 1.78 10.84
N CYS A 243 -5.61 0.84 11.77
CA CYS A 243 -5.40 1.19 13.17
C CYS A 243 -3.95 1.56 13.46
N ALA A 244 -2.99 1.02 12.72
CA ALA A 244 -1.56 1.12 12.99
C ALA A 244 -1.25 0.88 14.49
N ALA A 245 -1.81 -0.20 15.05
CA ALA A 245 -1.91 -0.38 16.49
C ALA A 245 -0.54 -0.55 17.19
N THR A 246 0.52 -0.83 16.45
CA THR A 246 1.90 -0.83 16.98
C THR A 246 2.28 0.52 17.55
N GLU A 247 1.82 1.63 16.96
CA GLU A 247 2.17 3.00 17.36
C GLU A 247 1.67 3.38 18.76
N TYR A 248 0.58 2.78 19.21
CA TYR A 248 0.04 3.02 20.55
C TYR A 248 0.07 1.79 21.45
N TYR A 249 0.80 0.72 21.06
CA TYR A 249 1.04 -0.45 21.90
C TYR A 249 2.27 -0.25 22.77
N LYS A 250 2.06 -0.27 24.11
CA LYS A 250 3.13 -0.07 25.08
C LYS A 250 2.92 -0.93 26.32
N ASP A 251 3.98 -1.59 26.76
CA ASP A 251 3.99 -2.39 28.00
C ASP A 251 2.83 -3.40 28.11
N GLY A 252 2.45 -4.00 26.96
CA GLY A 252 1.37 -4.99 26.89
C GLY A 252 -0.04 -4.38 26.83
N LYS A 253 -0.17 -3.09 26.56
CA LYS A 253 -1.44 -2.37 26.45
C LYS A 253 -1.50 -1.45 25.24
N TYR A 254 -2.71 -1.23 24.77
CA TYR A 254 -3.05 -0.28 23.71
C TYR A 254 -3.48 1.04 24.36
N GLU A 255 -2.60 2.03 24.29
CA GLU A 255 -2.74 3.34 24.94
C GLU A 255 -3.33 4.37 23.98
N MET A 256 -4.66 4.39 23.85
CA MET A 256 -5.39 5.33 22.98
C MET A 256 -5.57 6.66 23.72
N LYS A 257 -4.61 7.55 23.53
CA LYS A 257 -4.53 8.84 24.26
C LYS A 257 -5.66 9.80 23.91
N GLY A 258 -6.03 9.85 22.65
CA GLY A 258 -7.11 10.70 22.17
C GLY A 258 -8.47 10.29 22.73
N GLU A 259 -8.70 9.02 22.91
CA GLU A 259 -9.92 8.47 23.54
C GLU A 259 -9.82 8.28 25.06
N GLY A 260 -8.63 8.51 25.66
CA GLY A 260 -8.39 8.31 27.09
C GLY A 260 -8.55 6.87 27.55
N LYS A 261 -8.23 5.90 26.69
CA LYS A 261 -8.35 4.46 26.97
C LYS A 261 -6.98 3.80 27.08
N SER A 262 -6.87 2.80 27.97
CA SER A 262 -5.73 1.90 28.10
C SER A 262 -6.28 0.47 28.14
N LEU A 263 -6.09 -0.26 27.03
CA LEU A 263 -6.77 -1.54 26.76
C LEU A 263 -5.76 -2.69 26.75
N THR A 264 -6.13 -3.82 27.32
CA THR A 264 -5.45 -5.10 27.07
C THR A 264 -5.75 -5.59 25.64
N SER A 265 -5.02 -6.60 25.15
CA SER A 265 -5.28 -7.20 23.84
C SER A 265 -6.73 -7.69 23.68
N ALA A 266 -7.30 -8.29 24.73
CA ALA A 266 -8.70 -8.74 24.73
C ALA A 266 -9.68 -7.56 24.66
N GLU A 267 -9.45 -6.51 25.44
CA GLU A 267 -10.31 -5.32 25.45
C GLU A 267 -10.20 -4.54 24.14
N ASN A 268 -9.02 -4.51 23.49
CA ASN A 268 -8.86 -3.91 22.18
C ASN A 268 -9.61 -4.71 21.10
N ALA A 269 -9.54 -6.05 21.14
CA ALA A 269 -10.34 -6.90 20.26
C ALA A 269 -11.85 -6.67 20.45
N ASP A 270 -12.31 -6.49 21.70
CA ASP A 270 -13.71 -6.16 22.01
C ASP A 270 -14.10 -4.77 21.46
N TYR A 271 -13.21 -3.79 21.60
CA TYR A 271 -13.42 -2.44 21.08
C TYR A 271 -13.57 -2.42 19.55
N LEU A 272 -12.67 -3.11 18.82
CA LEU A 272 -12.73 -3.20 17.37
C LEU A 272 -13.96 -3.98 16.89
N ALA A 273 -14.32 -5.07 17.59
CA ALA A 273 -15.52 -5.82 17.28
C ALA A 273 -16.80 -4.97 17.44
N ALA A 274 -16.89 -4.17 18.53
CA ALA A 274 -18.02 -3.27 18.74
C ALA A 274 -18.14 -2.18 17.67
N LEU A 275 -17.01 -1.69 17.12
CA LEU A 275 -17.05 -0.76 15.98
C LEU A 275 -17.60 -1.44 14.71
N CYS A 276 -17.23 -2.71 14.46
CA CYS A 276 -17.76 -3.47 13.31
C CYS A 276 -19.25 -3.83 13.46
N ASP A 277 -19.75 -3.96 14.70
CA ASP A 277 -21.19 -4.20 14.96
C ASP A 277 -22.03 -2.92 14.74
N ASP A 278 -21.45 -1.74 15.04
CA ASP A 278 -22.15 -0.44 14.96
C ASP A 278 -22.02 0.25 13.60
N TYR A 279 -20.98 -0.05 12.81
CA TYR A 279 -20.66 0.60 11.55
C TYR A 279 -20.43 -0.42 10.43
N PRO A 280 -20.69 -0.10 9.16
CA PRO A 280 -20.49 -1.00 8.02
C PRO A 280 -19.00 -1.16 7.66
N ILE A 281 -18.17 -1.53 8.63
CA ILE A 281 -16.75 -1.78 8.49
C ILE A 281 -16.57 -3.21 7.99
N ILE A 282 -15.85 -3.39 6.88
CA ILE A 282 -15.56 -4.71 6.29
C ILE A 282 -14.07 -5.07 6.32
N SER A 283 -13.21 -4.12 6.68
CA SER A 283 -11.77 -4.35 6.72
C SER A 283 -11.10 -3.54 7.84
N ILE A 284 -10.23 -4.19 8.61
CA ILE A 284 -9.36 -3.57 9.62
C ILE A 284 -7.93 -3.99 9.31
N GLU A 285 -7.07 -2.98 9.12
CA GLU A 285 -5.64 -3.15 8.97
C GLU A 285 -4.95 -2.88 10.31
N ASP A 286 -3.97 -3.72 10.64
CA ASP A 286 -3.13 -3.64 11.84
C ASP A 286 -3.91 -3.29 13.12
N GLY A 287 -5.01 -4.03 13.34
CA GLY A 287 -5.84 -3.89 14.54
C GLY A 287 -5.14 -4.31 15.83
N MET A 288 -4.00 -5.00 15.74
CA MET A 288 -3.11 -5.38 16.82
C MET A 288 -1.66 -5.04 16.46
N SER A 289 -0.79 -4.92 17.48
CA SER A 289 0.65 -4.69 17.27
C SER A 289 1.31 -5.85 16.51
N GLU A 290 2.34 -5.53 15.72
CA GLU A 290 3.14 -6.48 14.93
C GLU A 290 3.79 -7.62 15.72
N ASP A 291 3.94 -7.45 17.05
CA ASP A 291 4.50 -8.44 17.97
C ASP A 291 3.45 -9.11 18.86
N ASP A 292 2.20 -8.63 18.89
CA ASP A 292 1.11 -9.20 19.70
C ASP A 292 0.38 -10.33 18.96
N TRP A 293 1.08 -11.43 18.69
CA TRP A 293 0.53 -12.58 17.97
C TRP A 293 -0.67 -13.23 18.67
N ASP A 294 -0.70 -13.21 20.00
CA ASP A 294 -1.83 -13.73 20.78
C ASP A 294 -3.05 -12.80 20.66
N GLY A 295 -2.83 -11.48 20.67
CA GLY A 295 -3.87 -10.49 20.40
C GLY A 295 -4.43 -10.63 18.97
N TRP A 296 -3.57 -10.81 17.96
CA TRP A 296 -3.99 -11.11 16.60
C TRP A 296 -4.85 -12.38 16.53
N LYS A 297 -4.48 -13.42 17.27
CA LYS A 297 -5.30 -14.65 17.32
C LYS A 297 -6.66 -14.39 17.94
N LEU A 298 -6.72 -13.65 19.05
CA LEU A 298 -7.99 -13.27 19.70
C LEU A 298 -8.89 -12.48 18.75
N LEU A 299 -8.35 -11.48 18.05
CA LEU A 299 -9.09 -10.67 17.09
C LEU A 299 -9.60 -11.51 15.92
N THR A 300 -8.72 -12.38 15.37
CA THR A 300 -9.07 -13.25 14.25
C THR A 300 -10.20 -14.22 14.60
N ASP A 301 -10.12 -14.85 15.77
CA ASP A 301 -11.17 -15.77 16.24
C ASP A 301 -12.49 -15.04 16.53
N LYS A 302 -12.44 -13.76 16.88
CA LYS A 302 -13.63 -12.98 17.24
C LYS A 302 -14.40 -12.48 16.02
N ILE A 303 -13.73 -11.92 15.02
CA ILE A 303 -14.38 -11.25 13.89
C ILE A 303 -13.87 -11.65 12.48
N GLY A 304 -12.84 -12.48 12.40
CA GLY A 304 -12.17 -12.81 11.13
C GLY A 304 -13.02 -13.62 10.15
N ASP A 305 -14.15 -14.19 10.57
CA ASP A 305 -15.12 -14.84 9.69
C ASP A 305 -16.01 -13.87 8.92
N LYS A 306 -16.11 -12.62 9.39
CA LYS A 306 -16.96 -11.56 8.80
C LYS A 306 -16.17 -10.37 8.29
N ILE A 307 -15.02 -10.08 8.92
CA ILE A 307 -14.19 -8.90 8.67
C ILE A 307 -12.86 -9.32 8.06
N GLN A 308 -12.44 -8.58 7.03
CA GLN A 308 -11.09 -8.68 6.51
C GLN A 308 -10.11 -8.11 7.54
N LEU A 309 -9.17 -8.92 8.00
CA LEU A 309 -8.12 -8.52 8.93
C LEU A 309 -6.78 -8.49 8.17
N VAL A 310 -6.31 -7.29 7.88
CA VAL A 310 -5.13 -7.06 7.05
C VAL A 310 -3.90 -6.90 7.93
N GLY A 311 -2.88 -7.72 7.69
CA GLY A 311 -1.56 -7.52 8.30
C GLY A 311 -0.67 -6.68 7.37
N ASP A 312 -0.30 -5.48 7.82
CA ASP A 312 0.72 -4.61 7.23
C ASP A 312 2.06 -4.84 7.96
N ASP A 313 2.28 -4.20 9.09
CA ASP A 313 3.49 -4.38 9.89
C ASP A 313 3.65 -5.82 10.40
N LEU A 314 2.55 -6.52 10.62
CA LEU A 314 2.55 -7.93 10.96
C LEU A 314 3.31 -8.80 9.94
N PHE A 315 3.11 -8.57 8.65
CA PHE A 315 3.65 -9.41 7.57
C PHE A 315 4.77 -8.75 6.77
N VAL A 316 4.80 -7.42 6.68
CA VAL A 316 5.77 -6.61 5.93
C VAL A 316 6.04 -7.15 4.51
N THR A 317 5.00 -7.68 3.85
CA THR A 317 5.11 -8.33 2.53
C THR A 317 6.14 -9.48 2.49
N ASN A 318 6.54 -10.00 3.66
CA ASN A 318 7.58 -11.01 3.80
C ASN A 318 7.00 -12.43 3.81
N PRO A 319 7.36 -13.30 2.83
CA PRO A 319 6.85 -14.68 2.77
C PRO A 319 7.10 -15.51 4.03
N VAL A 320 8.18 -15.25 4.77
CA VAL A 320 8.51 -15.99 6.00
C VAL A 320 7.54 -15.63 7.13
N ARG A 321 7.29 -14.32 7.35
CA ARG A 321 6.33 -13.86 8.36
C ARG A 321 4.90 -14.24 7.99
N LEU A 322 4.56 -14.15 6.70
CA LEU A 322 3.25 -14.60 6.21
C LEU A 322 3.04 -16.09 6.46
N ALA A 323 4.04 -16.94 6.20
CA ALA A 323 3.95 -18.38 6.46
C ALA A 323 3.72 -18.68 7.96
N ASP A 324 4.36 -17.93 8.87
CA ASP A 324 4.14 -18.05 10.31
C ASP A 324 2.72 -17.64 10.70
N GLY A 325 2.22 -16.52 10.17
CA GLY A 325 0.83 -16.08 10.40
C GLY A 325 -0.21 -17.09 9.90
N ILE A 326 0.00 -17.65 8.70
CA ILE A 326 -0.85 -18.70 8.15
C ILE A 326 -0.85 -19.93 9.07
N ALA A 327 0.32 -20.36 9.54
CA ALA A 327 0.46 -21.51 10.42
C ALA A 327 -0.23 -21.30 11.79
N ARG A 328 -0.22 -20.08 12.31
CA ARG A 328 -0.91 -19.68 13.57
C ARG A 328 -2.41 -19.42 13.36
N GLY A 329 -2.87 -19.25 12.12
CA GLY A 329 -4.26 -18.89 11.81
C GLY A 329 -4.62 -17.50 12.31
N VAL A 330 -3.76 -16.51 12.07
CA VAL A 330 -3.95 -15.10 12.44
C VAL A 330 -4.08 -14.23 11.21
N ALA A 331 -4.89 -13.18 11.27
CA ALA A 331 -5.31 -12.36 10.14
C ALA A 331 -5.98 -13.21 9.04
N ASN A 332 -6.30 -12.62 7.91
CA ASN A 332 -6.87 -13.29 6.74
C ASN A 332 -6.64 -12.52 5.44
N SER A 333 -5.81 -11.49 5.51
CA SER A 333 -5.41 -10.65 4.39
C SER A 333 -3.99 -10.12 4.63
N MET A 334 -3.26 -9.84 3.54
CA MET A 334 -1.94 -9.22 3.57
C MET A 334 -1.98 -7.88 2.85
N LEU A 335 -1.42 -6.83 3.47
CA LEU A 335 -1.08 -5.62 2.75
C LEU A 335 0.20 -5.85 1.94
N VAL A 336 0.21 -5.41 0.70
CA VAL A 336 1.34 -5.63 -0.23
C VAL A 336 2.00 -4.31 -0.53
N LYS A 337 3.17 -4.08 0.05
CA LYS A 337 4.02 -2.92 -0.18
C LYS A 337 5.35 -3.38 -0.79
N VAL A 338 5.56 -3.11 -2.06
CA VAL A 338 6.72 -3.62 -2.82
C VAL A 338 8.08 -3.28 -2.18
N ASN A 339 8.18 -2.13 -1.51
CA ASN A 339 9.42 -1.68 -0.88
C ASN A 339 9.69 -2.32 0.49
N GLN A 340 8.68 -2.91 1.15
CA GLN A 340 8.89 -3.61 2.43
C GLN A 340 9.74 -4.87 2.26
N ILE A 341 9.67 -5.50 1.09
CA ILE A 341 10.49 -6.67 0.75
C ILE A 341 11.60 -6.36 -0.25
N GLY A 342 11.39 -5.39 -1.16
CA GLY A 342 12.43 -4.79 -1.99
C GLY A 342 12.73 -5.49 -3.32
N SER A 343 11.88 -6.42 -3.81
CA SER A 343 11.94 -6.95 -5.17
C SER A 343 10.56 -7.35 -5.68
N LEU A 344 10.36 -7.31 -6.99
CA LEU A 344 9.12 -7.75 -7.63
C LEU A 344 8.93 -9.27 -7.43
N THR A 345 9.98 -10.05 -7.59
CA THR A 345 9.94 -11.52 -7.44
C THR A 345 9.46 -11.95 -6.05
N GLU A 346 10.00 -11.36 -4.99
CA GLU A 346 9.58 -11.69 -3.62
C GLU A 346 8.17 -11.18 -3.32
N THR A 347 7.80 -9.99 -3.84
CA THR A 347 6.43 -9.46 -3.75
C THR A 347 5.42 -10.43 -4.35
N LEU A 348 5.65 -10.89 -5.59
CA LEU A 348 4.76 -11.83 -6.26
C LEU A 348 4.72 -13.20 -5.54
N LYS A 349 5.84 -13.65 -4.97
CA LYS A 349 5.88 -14.87 -4.15
C LYS A 349 5.01 -14.74 -2.90
N ALA A 350 5.03 -13.59 -2.21
CA ALA A 350 4.18 -13.35 -1.04
C ALA A 350 2.70 -13.33 -1.42
N VAL A 351 2.35 -12.65 -2.52
CA VAL A 351 0.98 -12.60 -3.05
C VAL A 351 0.46 -14.00 -3.41
N ASP A 352 1.24 -14.81 -4.13
CA ASP A 352 0.85 -16.18 -4.49
C ASP A 352 0.67 -17.06 -3.23
N MET A 353 1.56 -16.94 -2.24
CA MET A 353 1.43 -17.64 -0.97
C MET A 353 0.14 -17.27 -0.23
N ALA A 354 -0.19 -15.99 -0.14
CA ALA A 354 -1.43 -15.51 0.47
C ALA A 354 -2.67 -16.10 -0.24
N HIS A 355 -2.74 -16.00 -1.57
CA HIS A 355 -3.83 -16.56 -2.36
C HIS A 355 -4.01 -18.07 -2.15
N ARG A 356 -2.91 -18.85 -2.16
CA ARG A 356 -2.97 -20.30 -1.90
C ARG A 356 -3.45 -20.64 -0.49
N ALA A 357 -3.21 -19.78 0.47
CA ALA A 357 -3.72 -19.90 1.85
C ALA A 357 -5.14 -19.34 2.02
N ARG A 358 -5.79 -18.84 0.95
CA ARG A 358 -7.09 -18.17 0.98
C ARG A 358 -7.08 -16.85 1.76
N TYR A 359 -5.94 -16.22 1.90
CA TYR A 359 -5.82 -14.83 2.32
C TYR A 359 -6.07 -13.93 1.13
N THR A 360 -6.76 -12.83 1.36
CA THR A 360 -6.85 -11.74 0.37
C THR A 360 -5.56 -10.94 0.36
N ASN A 361 -5.37 -10.13 -0.67
CA ASN A 361 -4.26 -9.19 -0.77
C ASN A 361 -4.81 -7.79 -1.07
N VAL A 362 -4.19 -6.79 -0.47
CA VAL A 362 -4.47 -5.38 -0.76
C VAL A 362 -3.18 -4.76 -1.29
N MET A 363 -3.14 -4.40 -2.57
CA MET A 363 -1.99 -3.68 -3.14
C MET A 363 -1.95 -2.27 -2.56
N SER A 364 -0.79 -1.82 -2.05
CA SER A 364 -0.71 -0.59 -1.27
C SER A 364 0.42 0.33 -1.70
N HIS A 365 0.14 1.63 -1.59
CA HIS A 365 1.11 2.72 -1.64
C HIS A 365 1.91 2.82 -0.33
N ARG A 366 2.73 3.86 -0.24
CA ARG A 366 3.35 4.35 1.01
C ARG A 366 2.98 5.83 1.23
N SER A 367 3.27 6.33 2.44
CA SER A 367 3.05 7.76 2.77
C SER A 367 3.91 8.69 1.91
N GLY A 368 5.15 8.32 1.59
CA GLY A 368 6.00 8.99 0.59
C GLY A 368 5.91 8.31 -0.76
N GLU A 369 5.17 8.91 -1.68
CA GLU A 369 4.97 8.43 -3.06
C GLU A 369 5.57 9.37 -4.09
N THR A 370 5.56 8.92 -5.33
CA THR A 370 5.89 9.71 -6.53
C THR A 370 4.74 9.59 -7.54
N GLU A 371 4.91 10.13 -8.75
CA GLU A 371 3.96 9.92 -9.85
C GLU A 371 4.03 8.50 -10.45
N ASP A 372 4.94 7.65 -9.99
CA ASP A 372 5.01 6.24 -10.40
C ASP A 372 3.69 5.52 -10.09
N ALA A 373 3.14 4.83 -11.07
CA ALA A 373 1.86 4.15 -10.98
C ALA A 373 1.96 2.62 -11.01
N THR A 374 3.15 2.06 -10.82
CA THR A 374 3.43 0.61 -10.91
C THR A 374 2.46 -0.22 -10.08
N ILE A 375 2.11 0.22 -8.86
CA ILE A 375 1.19 -0.54 -8.00
C ILE A 375 -0.22 -0.68 -8.57
N ALA A 376 -0.66 0.23 -9.43
CA ALA A 376 -1.95 0.08 -10.13
C ALA A 376 -1.88 -1.08 -11.15
N ASP A 377 -0.79 -1.17 -11.91
CA ASP A 377 -0.56 -2.31 -12.80
C ASP A 377 -0.42 -3.62 -12.02
N LEU A 378 0.30 -3.63 -10.90
CA LEU A 378 0.48 -4.82 -10.06
C LEU A 378 -0.83 -5.28 -9.41
N ALA A 379 -1.71 -4.37 -9.01
CA ALA A 379 -3.03 -4.72 -8.48
C ALA A 379 -3.86 -5.51 -9.50
N VAL A 380 -3.84 -5.09 -10.77
CA VAL A 380 -4.53 -5.81 -11.84
C VAL A 380 -3.76 -7.07 -12.24
N ALA A 381 -2.43 -7.01 -12.33
CA ALA A 381 -1.58 -8.16 -12.67
C ALA A 381 -1.81 -9.35 -11.73
N THR A 382 -1.97 -9.09 -10.44
CA THR A 382 -2.16 -10.12 -9.41
C THR A 382 -3.62 -10.50 -9.21
N ASN A 383 -4.58 -9.80 -9.85
CA ASN A 383 -6.01 -9.94 -9.58
C ASN A 383 -6.34 -9.89 -8.08
N CYS A 384 -5.64 -9.08 -7.30
CA CYS A 384 -5.82 -9.03 -5.85
C CYS A 384 -7.18 -8.47 -5.40
N GLY A 385 -7.87 -7.77 -6.29
CA GLY A 385 -9.24 -7.27 -6.08
C GLY A 385 -9.35 -6.02 -5.20
N GLN A 386 -8.26 -5.55 -4.59
CA GLN A 386 -8.27 -4.38 -3.70
C GLN A 386 -6.99 -3.57 -3.86
N ILE A 387 -7.09 -2.23 -3.73
CA ILE A 387 -5.95 -1.31 -3.73
C ILE A 387 -6.14 -0.21 -2.68
N LYS A 388 -5.11 0.02 -1.87
CA LYS A 388 -5.02 1.12 -0.91
C LYS A 388 -4.00 2.12 -1.44
N THR A 389 -4.46 3.27 -1.96
CA THR A 389 -3.57 4.26 -2.60
C THR A 389 -3.92 5.71 -2.28
N GLY A 390 -4.44 5.93 -1.06
CA GLY A 390 -4.74 7.25 -0.54
C GLY A 390 -6.08 7.81 -1.00
N SER A 391 -6.24 9.10 -0.89
CA SER A 391 -7.49 9.81 -1.14
C SER A 391 -7.62 10.31 -2.59
N LEU A 392 -8.68 11.09 -2.83
CA LEU A 392 -9.03 11.71 -4.12
C LEU A 392 -8.36 13.10 -4.28
N ALA A 393 -7.22 13.32 -3.63
CA ALA A 393 -6.43 14.53 -3.72
C ALA A 393 -4.93 14.17 -3.73
N ARG A 394 -4.08 15.09 -4.19
CA ARG A 394 -2.64 14.94 -4.44
C ARG A 394 -2.35 14.06 -5.66
N SER A 395 -1.53 14.57 -6.59
CA SER A 395 -1.24 13.91 -7.87
C SER A 395 -0.50 12.59 -7.74
N ASP A 396 0.30 12.42 -6.68
CA ASP A 396 0.96 11.16 -6.32
C ASP A 396 -0.03 10.02 -6.03
N ARG A 397 -1.22 10.33 -5.51
CA ARG A 397 -2.32 9.35 -5.29
C ARG A 397 -3.14 9.17 -6.56
N LEU A 398 -3.56 10.29 -7.16
CA LEU A 398 -4.40 10.28 -8.37
C LEU A 398 -3.73 9.60 -9.56
N ALA A 399 -2.39 9.60 -9.63
CA ALA A 399 -1.65 8.89 -10.68
C ALA A 399 -2.04 7.42 -10.77
N LYS A 400 -2.24 6.74 -9.62
CA LYS A 400 -2.62 5.34 -9.53
C LYS A 400 -4.07 5.12 -9.97
N TYR A 401 -5.01 5.96 -9.51
CA TYR A 401 -6.42 5.91 -9.95
C TYR A 401 -6.56 6.17 -11.45
N ASN A 402 -5.84 7.16 -11.97
CA ASN A 402 -5.82 7.45 -13.40
C ASN A 402 -5.23 6.30 -14.22
N GLN A 403 -4.23 5.59 -13.69
CA GLN A 403 -3.68 4.40 -14.34
C GLN A 403 -4.69 3.24 -14.36
N LEU A 404 -5.42 3.00 -13.28
CA LEU A 404 -6.49 1.99 -13.27
C LEU A 404 -7.58 2.29 -14.30
N ILE A 405 -7.96 3.56 -14.50
CA ILE A 405 -8.90 3.97 -15.55
C ILE A 405 -8.34 3.64 -16.94
N ARG A 406 -7.05 3.91 -17.21
CA ARG A 406 -6.41 3.55 -18.47
C ARG A 406 -6.36 2.04 -18.69
N ILE A 407 -6.07 1.27 -17.64
CA ILE A 407 -6.08 -0.21 -17.70
C ILE A 407 -7.48 -0.73 -18.02
N GLU A 408 -8.53 -0.16 -17.41
CA GLU A 408 -9.92 -0.50 -17.74
C GLU A 408 -10.22 -0.26 -19.22
N GLU A 409 -9.78 0.87 -19.78
CA GLU A 409 -9.94 1.18 -21.20
C GLU A 409 -9.19 0.19 -22.11
N MET A 410 -7.97 -0.21 -21.73
CA MET A 410 -7.20 -1.23 -22.47
C MET A 410 -7.86 -2.62 -22.45
N LEU A 411 -8.52 -2.97 -21.34
CA LEU A 411 -9.22 -4.24 -21.18
C LEU A 411 -10.58 -4.24 -21.90
N GLY A 412 -11.22 -3.06 -22.03
CA GLY A 412 -12.53 -2.92 -22.67
C GLY A 412 -13.58 -3.80 -22.01
N GLU A 413 -14.34 -4.55 -22.82
CA GLU A 413 -15.42 -5.43 -22.35
C GLU A 413 -14.93 -6.63 -21.50
N THR A 414 -13.63 -6.90 -21.47
CA THR A 414 -13.04 -7.96 -20.63
C THR A 414 -12.65 -7.49 -19.24
N ALA A 415 -12.75 -6.18 -18.96
CA ALA A 415 -12.53 -5.62 -17.65
C ALA A 415 -13.59 -6.14 -16.66
N GLU A 416 -13.16 -6.53 -15.47
CA GLU A 416 -14.01 -7.03 -14.42
C GLU A 416 -13.70 -6.25 -13.13
N TYR A 417 -14.68 -5.52 -12.61
CA TYR A 417 -14.53 -4.81 -11.35
C TYR A 417 -14.79 -5.78 -10.19
N ALA A 418 -13.89 -5.84 -9.22
CA ALA A 418 -14.00 -6.79 -8.11
C ALA A 418 -15.30 -6.63 -7.30
N GLY A 419 -15.73 -5.39 -7.07
CA GLY A 419 -17.04 -5.08 -6.50
C GLY A 419 -17.34 -5.88 -5.24
N THR A 420 -18.54 -6.48 -5.21
CA THR A 420 -19.03 -7.28 -4.07
C THR A 420 -18.26 -8.58 -3.83
N SER A 421 -17.41 -9.02 -4.75
CA SER A 421 -16.61 -10.24 -4.57
C SER A 421 -15.60 -10.17 -3.43
N ILE A 422 -15.31 -8.96 -2.94
CA ILE A 422 -14.39 -8.76 -1.79
C ILE A 422 -15.10 -8.93 -0.44
N LEU A 423 -16.44 -8.98 -0.40
CA LEU A 423 -17.21 -9.16 0.83
C LEU A 423 -17.08 -10.61 1.34
N ARG A 424 -17.00 -10.77 2.68
CA ARG A 424 -16.90 -12.07 3.37
C ARG A 424 -18.24 -12.58 3.84
#